data_03d51ae95cd197a278a405a9cbf220bf
#
_entry.id   03d51ae95cd197a278a405a9cbf220bf
#
_cell.length_a   1.000
_cell.length_b   1.000
_cell.length_c   1.000
_cell.angle_alpha   90.00
_cell.angle_beta   90.00
_cell.angle_gamma   90.00
#
_symmetry.space_group_name_H-M   'P 1'
#
loop_
_entity.id
_entity.type
_entity.pdbx_description
1 polymer ?
#
loop_
_entity_poly.entity_id
_entity_poly.type
_entity_poly.pdbx_seq_one_letter_code
_entity_poly.pdbx_strand_id
1 'polypeptide(L)'
;VGKSVYEMLGRAQGLEQGLVLARPGKADAPFKTDAMETILADPSIEAVAEALTDVDAAYAYARAALQAGKHVVTANKALVAAHGPELDALARARDRAFLFGAACGGGVPFLQNLVLASASDRIFALGGILNGTTNYILDAMQRKNMDYSAALLAAQGLGFAEADPTADVSGLDSMRKLMLACAAAYGELPREGLHWEGVQALTAEDAACFRREGWVCRLLARGGRNADHSLYAYVEPVLLPETAPECAALENQNLVRYEAEYAGSVVLMGQGAGGRPTASAMLRDLSNILQGARHMLPPACRAGRADNGGCTHSYYVRLPQAAAQEIVLESMECDRGVCRGVTLPLSVREMHETAARLRAEGHAVFFAAMG
;
A
#
# COMPACT_ATOMS: atom_id res chain seq x y z
N VAL A 1 -0.02 17.42 -0.31
CA VAL A 1 0.97 17.00 0.70
C VAL A 1 1.96 18.11 0.95
N GLY A 2 2.73 18.59 -0.03
CA GLY A 2 3.81 19.59 0.15
C GLY A 2 3.37 20.87 0.89
N LYS A 3 2.20 21.47 0.55
CA LYS A 3 1.65 22.60 1.30
C LYS A 3 1.45 22.27 2.78
N SER A 4 0.88 21.11 3.08
CA SER A 4 0.65 20.67 4.47
C SER A 4 1.97 20.46 5.22
N VAL A 5 3.00 19.90 4.56
CA VAL A 5 4.35 19.74 5.14
C VAL A 5 4.89 21.12 5.53
N TYR A 6 4.86 22.09 4.61
CA TYR A 6 5.37 23.44 4.85
C TYR A 6 4.65 24.14 6.01
N GLU A 7 3.30 24.09 6.04
CA GLU A 7 2.49 24.66 7.12
C GLU A 7 2.77 24.02 8.48
N MET A 8 2.97 22.71 8.51
CA MET A 8 3.21 21.96 9.75
C MET A 8 4.64 22.11 10.26
N LEU A 9 5.64 22.27 9.37
CA LEU A 9 7.04 22.56 9.74
C LEU A 9 7.15 23.80 10.65
N GLY A 10 6.38 24.85 10.37
CA GLY A 10 6.40 26.07 11.19
C GLY A 10 5.95 25.89 12.65
N ARG A 11 5.46 24.69 13.01
CA ARG A 11 5.04 24.31 14.37
C ARG A 11 5.83 23.14 14.95
N ALA A 12 6.73 22.55 14.18
CA ALA A 12 7.51 21.39 14.58
C ALA A 12 8.71 21.84 15.41
N GLN A 13 9.02 21.09 16.47
CA GLN A 13 10.18 21.37 17.32
C GLN A 13 11.47 20.87 16.66
N GLY A 14 12.51 21.68 16.65
CA GLY A 14 13.82 21.33 16.11
C GLY A 14 13.88 21.27 14.57
N LEU A 15 12.83 21.73 13.89
CA LEU A 15 12.76 21.82 12.44
C LEU A 15 12.41 23.25 12.03
N GLU A 16 13.09 23.74 11.01
CA GLU A 16 12.84 25.06 10.43
C GLU A 16 12.37 24.94 8.97
N GLN A 17 11.57 25.91 8.55
CA GLN A 17 11.10 25.99 7.19
C GLN A 17 12.20 26.53 6.29
N GLY A 18 12.58 25.76 5.28
CA GLY A 18 13.47 26.19 4.21
C GLY A 18 12.69 26.67 2.98
N LEU A 19 13.34 26.56 1.81
CA LEU A 19 12.77 26.93 0.53
C LEU A 19 11.79 25.87 0.01
N VAL A 20 10.79 26.33 -0.75
CA VAL A 20 9.84 25.49 -1.48
C VAL A 20 10.18 25.55 -2.97
N LEU A 21 10.47 24.41 -3.59
CA LEU A 21 10.58 24.31 -5.04
C LEU A 21 9.20 24.48 -5.67
N ALA A 22 9.01 25.53 -6.41
CA ALA A 22 7.80 25.85 -7.14
C ALA A 22 7.92 25.44 -8.61
N ARG A 23 6.80 25.37 -9.32
CA ARG A 23 6.82 25.22 -10.77
C ARG A 23 7.44 26.47 -11.43
N PRO A 24 8.07 26.34 -12.60
CA PRO A 24 8.61 27.49 -13.32
C PRO A 24 7.60 28.66 -13.42
N GLY A 25 8.04 29.87 -13.10
CA GLY A 25 7.22 31.07 -13.07
C GLY A 25 6.20 31.15 -11.91
N LYS A 26 6.28 30.29 -10.89
CA LYS A 26 5.44 30.28 -9.69
C LYS A 26 6.23 30.54 -8.38
N ALA A 27 7.47 31.03 -8.50
CA ALA A 27 8.26 31.49 -7.36
C ALA A 27 7.83 32.92 -6.95
N ASP A 28 6.59 33.04 -6.47
CA ASP A 28 5.88 34.28 -6.20
C ASP A 28 5.94 34.74 -4.72
N ALA A 29 6.83 34.14 -3.95
CA ALA A 29 7.05 34.46 -2.53
C ALA A 29 8.52 34.25 -2.16
N PRO A 30 9.07 34.97 -1.14
CA PRO A 30 10.49 34.89 -0.75
C PRO A 30 10.95 33.47 -0.33
N PHE A 31 10.02 32.63 0.13
CA PHE A 31 10.30 31.23 0.51
C PHE A 31 10.17 30.24 -0.66
N LYS A 32 9.96 30.72 -1.89
CA LYS A 32 9.82 29.88 -3.10
C LYS A 32 10.95 30.15 -4.07
N THR A 33 11.41 29.09 -4.70
CA THR A 33 12.33 29.11 -5.85
C THR A 33 11.81 28.17 -6.93
N ASP A 34 12.11 28.43 -8.17
CA ASP A 34 11.87 27.51 -9.30
C ASP A 34 13.17 26.85 -9.80
N ALA A 35 14.30 27.14 -9.12
CA ALA A 35 15.60 26.54 -9.38
C ALA A 35 15.99 25.60 -8.23
N MET A 36 16.11 24.31 -8.52
CA MET A 36 16.56 23.31 -7.55
C MET A 36 17.99 23.58 -7.08
N GLU A 37 18.82 24.14 -7.93
CA GLU A 37 20.22 24.52 -7.66
C GLU A 37 20.33 25.48 -6.47
N THR A 38 19.35 26.37 -6.29
CA THR A 38 19.29 27.28 -5.14
C THR A 38 19.15 26.50 -3.83
N ILE A 39 18.29 25.48 -3.81
CA ILE A 39 18.10 24.60 -2.65
C ILE A 39 19.35 23.77 -2.39
N LEU A 40 19.96 23.23 -3.46
CA LEU A 40 21.14 22.36 -3.34
C LEU A 40 22.38 23.12 -2.86
N ALA A 41 22.55 24.37 -3.28
CA ALA A 41 23.69 25.21 -2.93
C ALA A 41 23.59 25.82 -1.52
N ASP A 42 22.42 25.91 -0.94
CA ASP A 42 22.22 26.51 0.40
C ASP A 42 22.68 25.56 1.51
N PRO A 43 23.77 25.87 2.24
CA PRO A 43 24.28 25.01 3.30
C PRO A 43 23.38 24.96 4.54
N SER A 44 22.46 25.90 4.71
CA SER A 44 21.51 25.91 5.84
C SER A 44 20.37 24.91 5.65
N ILE A 45 20.13 24.46 4.40
CA ILE A 45 19.14 23.44 4.10
C ILE A 45 19.78 22.05 4.25
N GLU A 46 19.43 21.35 5.33
CA GLU A 46 19.99 20.03 5.63
C GLU A 46 19.17 18.88 5.05
N ALA A 47 17.85 19.08 4.83
CA ALA A 47 16.94 18.03 4.35
C ALA A 47 15.98 18.54 3.28
N VAL A 48 15.62 17.65 2.36
CA VAL A 48 14.62 17.86 1.32
C VAL A 48 13.43 16.92 1.55
N ALA A 49 12.22 17.51 1.62
CA ALA A 49 10.95 16.79 1.71
C ALA A 49 10.31 16.72 0.32
N GLU A 50 10.40 15.55 -0.32
CA GLU A 50 9.91 15.28 -1.67
C GLU A 50 8.43 14.78 -1.61
N ALA A 51 7.54 15.41 -2.36
CA ALA A 51 6.11 15.07 -2.42
C ALA A 51 5.51 15.27 -3.84
N LEU A 52 6.29 14.98 -4.86
CA LEU A 52 5.86 15.03 -6.26
C LEU A 52 5.05 13.77 -6.63
N THR A 53 4.31 13.85 -7.72
CA THR A 53 3.60 12.71 -8.31
C THR A 53 4.39 12.09 -9.46
N ASP A 54 5.19 12.89 -10.15
CA ASP A 54 6.04 12.45 -11.26
C ASP A 54 7.28 11.72 -10.71
N VAL A 55 7.50 10.48 -11.17
CA VAL A 55 8.57 9.61 -10.65
C VAL A 55 9.94 10.05 -11.15
N ASP A 56 10.03 10.47 -12.41
CA ASP A 56 11.33 10.84 -13.02
C ASP A 56 11.87 12.14 -12.41
N ALA A 57 10.99 13.14 -12.25
CA ALA A 57 11.35 14.38 -11.56
C ALA A 57 11.69 14.15 -10.08
N ALA A 58 10.90 13.32 -9.37
CA ALA A 58 11.16 12.97 -7.98
C ALA A 58 12.51 12.25 -7.83
N TYR A 59 12.84 11.32 -8.74
CA TYR A 59 14.12 10.63 -8.76
C TYR A 59 15.28 11.60 -8.99
N ALA A 60 15.17 12.47 -10.02
CA ALA A 60 16.22 13.44 -10.33
C ALA A 60 16.52 14.36 -9.13
N TYR A 61 15.47 14.87 -8.47
CA TYR A 61 15.64 15.78 -7.33
C TYR A 61 16.12 15.06 -6.06
N ALA A 62 15.60 13.87 -5.76
CA ALA A 62 16.06 13.09 -4.61
C ALA A 62 17.54 12.71 -4.76
N ARG A 63 17.93 12.25 -5.95
CA ARG A 63 19.32 11.89 -6.27
C ARG A 63 20.24 13.12 -6.14
N ALA A 64 19.86 14.26 -6.72
CA ALA A 64 20.64 15.48 -6.66
C ALA A 64 20.79 15.99 -5.21
N ALA A 65 19.72 15.93 -4.39
CA ALA A 65 19.77 16.29 -2.99
C ALA A 65 20.75 15.41 -2.18
N LEU A 66 20.70 14.09 -2.36
CA LEU A 66 21.64 13.17 -1.71
C LEU A 66 23.08 13.42 -2.16
N GLN A 67 23.30 13.68 -3.46
CA GLN A 67 24.63 14.02 -4.01
C GLN A 67 25.17 15.33 -3.43
N ALA A 68 24.31 16.32 -3.19
CA ALA A 68 24.65 17.59 -2.54
C ALA A 68 24.80 17.47 -1.02
N GLY A 69 24.73 16.27 -0.46
CA GLY A 69 24.90 16.03 0.97
C GLY A 69 23.69 16.41 1.83
N LYS A 70 22.48 16.40 1.27
CA LYS A 70 21.24 16.67 2.00
C LYS A 70 20.50 15.36 2.32
N HIS A 71 19.82 15.30 3.46
CA HIS A 71 18.88 14.22 3.78
C HIS A 71 17.65 14.31 2.87
N VAL A 72 17.01 13.17 2.61
CA VAL A 72 15.78 13.12 1.81
C VAL A 72 14.70 12.34 2.56
N VAL A 73 13.51 12.92 2.64
CA VAL A 73 12.29 12.21 3.02
C VAL A 73 11.30 12.27 1.87
N THR A 74 10.59 11.17 1.58
CA THR A 74 9.65 11.11 0.46
C THR A 74 8.35 10.42 0.82
N ALA A 75 7.24 10.90 0.24
CA ALA A 75 5.94 10.23 0.27
C ALA A 75 5.64 9.47 -1.04
N ASN A 76 6.56 9.49 -2.02
CA ASN A 76 6.34 8.91 -3.33
C ASN A 76 6.66 7.41 -3.36
N LYS A 77 5.63 6.58 -3.14
CA LYS A 77 5.78 5.12 -3.17
C LYS A 77 6.28 4.57 -4.52
N ALA A 78 5.91 5.23 -5.63
CA ALA A 78 6.35 4.79 -6.95
C ALA A 78 7.85 5.06 -7.16
N LEU A 79 8.36 6.19 -6.68
CA LEU A 79 9.79 6.49 -6.62
C LEU A 79 10.54 5.40 -5.83
N VAL A 80 10.06 5.06 -4.63
CA VAL A 80 10.73 4.07 -3.77
C VAL A 80 10.67 2.67 -4.38
N ALA A 81 9.53 2.28 -4.97
CA ALA A 81 9.41 0.99 -5.64
C ALA A 81 10.34 0.86 -6.86
N ALA A 82 10.54 1.96 -7.62
CA ALA A 82 11.42 1.96 -8.79
C ALA A 82 12.91 2.08 -8.42
N HIS A 83 13.26 3.01 -7.53
CA HIS A 83 14.63 3.47 -7.30
C HIS A 83 15.07 3.41 -5.82
N GLY A 84 14.24 2.88 -4.91
CA GLY A 84 14.52 2.88 -3.46
C GLY A 84 15.89 2.28 -3.10
N PRO A 85 16.24 1.07 -3.56
CA PRO A 85 17.56 0.48 -3.24
C PRO A 85 18.73 1.32 -3.74
N GLU A 86 18.64 1.94 -4.92
CA GLU A 86 19.68 2.80 -5.48
C GLU A 86 19.85 4.09 -4.66
N LEU A 87 18.72 4.76 -4.34
CA LEU A 87 18.72 5.98 -3.54
C LEU A 87 19.21 5.74 -2.10
N ASP A 88 18.84 4.59 -1.51
CA ASP A 88 19.34 4.21 -0.19
C ASP A 88 20.85 3.92 -0.19
N ALA A 89 21.36 3.24 -1.24
CA ALA A 89 22.78 3.01 -1.41
C ALA A 89 23.56 4.33 -1.58
N LEU A 90 23.02 5.27 -2.35
CA LEU A 90 23.59 6.61 -2.50
C LEU A 90 23.57 7.38 -1.17
N ALA A 91 22.48 7.32 -0.43
CA ALA A 91 22.37 7.94 0.88
C ALA A 91 23.42 7.40 1.86
N ARG A 92 23.60 6.07 1.90
CA ARG A 92 24.68 5.41 2.69
C ARG A 92 26.05 5.89 2.31
N ALA A 93 26.36 5.95 1.01
CA ALA A 93 27.66 6.39 0.50
C ALA A 93 27.95 7.86 0.83
N ARG A 94 26.93 8.66 1.12
CA ARG A 94 27.03 10.09 1.45
C ARG A 94 26.83 10.37 2.94
N ASP A 95 26.63 9.35 3.79
CA ASP A 95 26.24 9.49 5.19
C ASP A 95 25.02 10.40 5.36
N ARG A 96 23.99 10.15 4.56
CA ARG A 96 22.72 10.89 4.58
C ARG A 96 21.54 9.95 4.78
N ALA A 97 20.44 10.50 5.24
CA ALA A 97 19.21 9.74 5.41
C ALA A 97 18.40 9.70 4.11
N PHE A 98 17.81 8.54 3.84
CA PHE A 98 16.72 8.36 2.87
C PHE A 98 15.57 7.66 3.58
N LEU A 99 14.54 8.43 3.98
CA LEU A 99 13.38 7.91 4.71
C LEU A 99 12.10 8.08 3.88
N PHE A 100 11.23 7.10 3.95
CA PHE A 100 9.99 7.06 3.16
C PHE A 100 8.81 6.47 3.93
N GLY A 101 8.76 6.68 5.24
CA GLY A 101 7.65 6.22 6.07
C GLY A 101 6.28 6.73 5.62
N ALA A 102 6.25 7.92 5.01
CA ALA A 102 5.05 8.51 4.44
C ALA A 102 4.55 7.83 3.14
N ALA A 103 5.35 6.98 2.52
CA ALA A 103 4.99 6.28 1.27
C ALA A 103 4.00 5.13 1.50
N CYS A 104 3.85 4.64 2.74
CA CYS A 104 2.93 3.56 3.08
C CYS A 104 2.18 3.83 4.38
N GLY A 105 0.86 3.72 4.37
CA GLY A 105 0.02 3.85 5.56
C GLY A 105 -0.32 5.28 5.97
N GLY A 106 0.06 6.30 5.20
CA GLY A 106 -0.25 7.70 5.50
C GLY A 106 0.19 8.08 6.90
N GLY A 107 -0.75 8.43 7.80
CA GLY A 107 -0.46 8.75 9.20
C GLY A 107 -0.04 7.55 10.08
N VAL A 108 -0.35 6.32 9.65
CA VAL A 108 0.00 5.08 10.38
C VAL A 108 1.49 4.79 10.21
N PRO A 109 2.27 4.63 11.30
CA PRO A 109 3.73 4.44 11.23
C PRO A 109 4.12 2.98 10.89
N PHE A 110 3.61 2.44 9.79
CA PHE A 110 3.76 1.03 9.46
C PHE A 110 5.22 0.67 9.15
N LEU A 111 5.83 1.33 8.16
CA LEU A 111 7.19 1.01 7.75
C LEU A 111 8.19 1.23 8.87
N GLN A 112 8.03 2.30 9.66
CA GLN A 112 8.89 2.56 10.82
C GLN A 112 8.81 1.44 11.85
N ASN A 113 7.59 0.95 12.14
CA ASN A 113 7.42 -0.17 13.07
C ASN A 113 8.02 -1.47 12.53
N LEU A 114 7.91 -1.75 11.22
CA LEU A 114 8.55 -2.91 10.62
C LEU A 114 10.07 -2.85 10.74
N VAL A 115 10.68 -1.69 10.47
CA VAL A 115 12.14 -1.48 10.63
C VAL A 115 12.57 -1.71 12.07
N LEU A 116 11.84 -1.15 13.04
CA LEU A 116 12.16 -1.30 14.45
C LEU A 116 11.98 -2.74 14.92
N ALA A 117 10.87 -3.39 14.55
CA ALA A 117 10.59 -4.76 14.93
C ALA A 117 11.59 -5.73 14.31
N SER A 118 11.91 -5.61 13.01
CA SER A 118 12.86 -6.50 12.34
C SER A 118 14.29 -6.40 12.84
N ALA A 119 14.63 -5.34 13.57
CA ALA A 119 15.95 -5.19 14.21
C ALA A 119 16.15 -6.09 15.45
N SER A 120 15.06 -6.50 16.10
CA SER A 120 15.10 -7.25 17.36
C SER A 120 14.23 -8.50 17.38
N ASP A 121 13.37 -8.69 16.36
CA ASP A 121 12.42 -9.79 16.27
C ASP A 121 12.32 -10.31 14.84
N ARG A 122 11.87 -11.53 14.69
CA ARG A 122 11.64 -12.16 13.40
C ARG A 122 10.19 -11.97 12.96
N ILE A 123 9.98 -11.10 11.98
CA ILE A 123 8.67 -10.92 11.36
C ILE A 123 8.47 -12.05 10.32
N PHE A 124 7.38 -12.81 10.43
CA PHE A 124 7.07 -13.89 9.47
C PHE A 124 5.86 -13.58 8.58
N ALA A 125 4.97 -12.69 9.00
CA ALA A 125 3.87 -12.22 8.17
C ALA A 125 3.59 -10.73 8.41
N LEU A 126 3.15 -10.03 7.37
CA LEU A 126 2.76 -8.62 7.44
C LEU A 126 1.66 -8.33 6.40
N GLY A 127 0.93 -7.24 6.58
CA GLY A 127 -0.06 -6.79 5.61
C GLY A 127 -1.21 -6.02 6.24
N GLY A 128 -2.41 -6.18 5.66
CA GLY A 128 -3.64 -5.55 6.11
C GLY A 128 -4.36 -4.74 5.05
N ILE A 129 -5.17 -3.78 5.47
CA ILE A 129 -5.90 -2.84 4.61
C ILE A 129 -4.99 -1.65 4.31
N LEU A 130 -4.37 -1.63 3.12
CA LEU A 130 -3.39 -0.62 2.73
C LEU A 130 -3.97 0.50 1.84
N ASN A 131 -5.26 0.40 1.46
CA ASN A 131 -5.92 1.40 0.62
C ASN A 131 -7.26 1.83 1.22
N GLY A 132 -7.37 3.13 1.54
CA GLY A 132 -8.57 3.70 2.17
C GLY A 132 -9.75 3.85 1.18
N THR A 133 -9.49 4.06 -0.10
CA THR A 133 -10.54 4.17 -1.14
C THR A 133 -11.31 2.86 -1.27
N THR A 134 -10.59 1.74 -1.44
CA THR A 134 -11.22 0.42 -1.54
C THR A 134 -11.91 0.03 -0.24
N ASN A 135 -11.31 0.35 0.92
CA ASN A 135 -11.97 0.08 2.19
C ASN A 135 -13.29 0.83 2.32
N TYR A 136 -13.33 2.12 1.95
CA TYR A 136 -14.56 2.90 1.96
C TYR A 136 -15.62 2.31 1.02
N ILE A 137 -15.25 1.92 -0.21
CA ILE A 137 -16.17 1.33 -1.19
C ILE A 137 -16.77 0.04 -0.61
N LEU A 138 -15.94 -0.88 -0.12
CA LEU A 138 -16.38 -2.15 0.44
C LEU A 138 -17.29 -1.95 1.68
N ASP A 139 -16.90 -1.02 2.57
CA ASP A 139 -17.69 -0.68 3.76
C ASP A 139 -19.07 -0.08 3.39
N ALA A 140 -19.12 0.82 2.39
CA ALA A 140 -20.35 1.42 1.90
C ALA A 140 -21.27 0.38 1.21
N MET A 141 -20.73 -0.51 0.39
CA MET A 141 -21.48 -1.59 -0.24
C MET A 141 -22.09 -2.53 0.82
N GLN A 142 -21.31 -2.87 1.82
CA GLN A 142 -21.73 -3.84 2.84
C GLN A 142 -22.65 -3.24 3.89
N ARG A 143 -22.36 -2.04 4.41
CA ARG A 143 -23.12 -1.45 5.53
C ARG A 143 -24.28 -0.54 5.10
N LYS A 144 -24.11 0.13 3.93
CA LYS A 144 -25.11 1.09 3.41
C LYS A 144 -25.92 0.55 2.23
N ASN A 145 -25.71 -0.73 1.84
CA ASN A 145 -26.36 -1.37 0.69
C ASN A 145 -26.18 -0.62 -0.64
N MET A 146 -25.06 0.06 -0.81
CA MET A 146 -24.73 0.76 -2.04
C MET A 146 -24.24 -0.23 -3.09
N ASP A 147 -24.52 0.02 -4.37
CA ASP A 147 -23.79 -0.63 -5.44
C ASP A 147 -22.37 -0.06 -5.59
N TYR A 148 -21.50 -0.76 -6.31
CA TYR A 148 -20.12 -0.36 -6.50
C TYR A 148 -19.99 1.06 -7.09
N SER A 149 -20.78 1.38 -8.12
CA SER A 149 -20.70 2.66 -8.81
C SER A 149 -21.11 3.83 -7.91
N ALA A 150 -22.17 3.65 -7.14
CA ALA A 150 -22.63 4.64 -6.16
C ALA A 150 -21.60 4.82 -5.01
N ALA A 151 -21.00 3.73 -4.52
CA ALA A 151 -19.98 3.78 -3.49
C ALA A 151 -18.70 4.48 -3.98
N LEU A 152 -18.28 4.21 -5.21
CA LEU A 152 -17.14 4.90 -5.82
C LEU A 152 -17.41 6.40 -6.02
N LEU A 153 -18.59 6.78 -6.54
CA LEU A 153 -18.97 8.18 -6.71
C LEU A 153 -19.01 8.91 -5.36
N ALA A 154 -19.51 8.27 -4.31
CA ALA A 154 -19.48 8.81 -2.95
C ALA A 154 -18.05 8.99 -2.42
N ALA A 155 -17.15 8.04 -2.69
CA ALA A 155 -15.74 8.15 -2.33
C ALA A 155 -15.06 9.35 -3.04
N GLN A 156 -15.36 9.56 -4.32
CA GLN A 156 -14.89 10.72 -5.08
C GLN A 156 -15.42 12.05 -4.52
N GLY A 157 -16.72 12.11 -4.21
CA GLY A 157 -17.36 13.28 -3.61
C GLY A 157 -16.80 13.66 -2.23
N LEU A 158 -16.32 12.68 -1.46
CA LEU A 158 -15.66 12.87 -0.17
C LEU A 158 -14.14 13.14 -0.30
N GLY A 159 -13.58 13.07 -1.51
CA GLY A 159 -12.15 13.25 -1.74
C GLY A 159 -11.28 12.05 -1.32
N PHE A 160 -11.87 10.87 -1.15
CA PHE A 160 -11.17 9.62 -0.84
C PHE A 160 -10.65 8.93 -2.12
N ALA A 161 -11.27 9.22 -3.27
CA ALA A 161 -10.84 8.76 -4.59
C ALA A 161 -10.59 9.96 -5.51
N GLU A 162 -9.57 9.86 -6.35
CA GLU A 162 -9.30 10.80 -7.44
C GLU A 162 -10.25 10.54 -8.62
N ALA A 163 -10.21 11.42 -9.66
CA ALA A 163 -11.00 11.25 -10.86
C ALA A 163 -10.67 9.94 -11.61
N ASP A 164 -9.40 9.54 -11.61
CA ASP A 164 -8.96 8.22 -12.05
C ASP A 164 -8.59 7.35 -10.82
N PRO A 165 -9.49 6.49 -10.35
CA PRO A 165 -9.28 5.64 -9.20
C PRO A 165 -8.64 4.30 -9.55
N THR A 166 -8.23 4.07 -10.80
CA THR A 166 -7.82 2.76 -11.33
C THR A 166 -6.77 2.08 -10.47
N ALA A 167 -5.73 2.79 -10.04
CA ALA A 167 -4.68 2.21 -9.20
C ALA A 167 -5.19 1.75 -7.83
N ASP A 168 -6.18 2.47 -7.26
CA ASP A 168 -6.78 2.11 -5.98
C ASP A 168 -7.64 0.86 -6.14
N VAL A 169 -8.65 0.92 -7.02
CA VAL A 169 -9.68 -0.11 -7.12
C VAL A 169 -9.18 -1.41 -7.75
N SER A 170 -8.08 -1.37 -8.53
CA SER A 170 -7.42 -2.56 -9.06
C SER A 170 -6.53 -3.30 -8.06
N GLY A 171 -6.29 -2.73 -6.86
CA GLY A 171 -5.37 -3.29 -5.88
C GLY A 171 -3.89 -2.94 -6.09
N LEU A 172 -3.54 -2.26 -7.19
CA LEU A 172 -2.15 -1.91 -7.52
C LEU A 172 -1.51 -0.97 -6.49
N ASP A 173 -2.27 0.00 -5.95
CA ASP A 173 -1.78 0.87 -4.88
C ASP A 173 -1.41 0.07 -3.62
N SER A 174 -2.27 -0.89 -3.22
CA SER A 174 -2.01 -1.79 -2.10
C SER A 174 -0.79 -2.68 -2.35
N MET A 175 -0.63 -3.20 -3.57
CA MET A 175 0.53 -4.01 -3.96
C MET A 175 1.83 -3.20 -3.87
N ARG A 176 1.87 -1.97 -4.39
CA ARG A 176 3.05 -1.11 -4.28
C ARG A 176 3.46 -0.85 -2.83
N LYS A 177 2.49 -0.61 -1.95
CA LYS A 177 2.74 -0.44 -0.51
C LYS A 177 3.23 -1.72 0.16
N LEU A 178 2.68 -2.87 -0.23
CA LEU A 178 3.14 -4.18 0.24
C LEU A 178 4.59 -4.46 -0.15
N MET A 179 4.97 -4.14 -1.39
CA MET A 179 6.36 -4.26 -1.85
C MET A 179 7.34 -3.49 -0.94
N LEU A 180 6.98 -2.25 -0.56
CA LEU A 180 7.80 -1.43 0.34
C LEU A 180 7.86 -2.03 1.74
N ALA A 181 6.74 -2.56 2.24
CA ALA A 181 6.69 -3.22 3.54
C ALA A 181 7.55 -4.49 3.57
N CYS A 182 7.52 -5.31 2.53
CA CYS A 182 8.40 -6.47 2.38
C CYS A 182 9.88 -6.05 2.32
N ALA A 183 10.20 -4.99 1.58
CA ALA A 183 11.56 -4.46 1.51
C ALA A 183 12.07 -3.99 2.88
N ALA A 184 11.25 -3.30 3.64
CA ALA A 184 11.59 -2.81 4.98
C ALA A 184 11.78 -3.95 6.00
N ALA A 185 10.88 -4.97 5.97
CA ALA A 185 10.90 -6.06 6.94
C ALA A 185 11.90 -7.18 6.59
N TYR A 186 12.06 -7.48 5.30
CA TYR A 186 12.78 -8.68 4.85
C TYR A 186 14.04 -8.39 4.01
N GLY A 187 14.29 -7.12 3.67
CA GLY A 187 15.40 -6.76 2.78
C GLY A 187 15.23 -7.25 1.34
N GLU A 188 14.01 -7.57 0.94
CA GLU A 188 13.68 -7.99 -0.42
C GLU A 188 12.52 -7.16 -0.97
N LEU A 189 12.78 -6.42 -2.05
CA LEU A 189 11.76 -5.68 -2.80
C LEU A 189 11.22 -6.61 -3.90
N PRO A 190 10.05 -7.25 -3.71
CA PRO A 190 9.51 -8.17 -4.71
C PRO A 190 9.08 -7.39 -5.95
N ARG A 191 9.58 -7.80 -7.12
CA ARG A 191 9.26 -7.20 -8.42
C ARG A 191 8.61 -8.18 -9.39
N GLU A 192 8.71 -9.47 -9.10
CA GLU A 192 8.20 -10.56 -9.90
C GLU A 192 7.35 -11.52 -9.05
N GLY A 193 6.52 -12.34 -9.69
CA GLY A 193 5.66 -13.32 -9.02
C GLY A 193 4.56 -12.67 -8.16
N LEU A 194 4.26 -11.41 -8.41
CA LEU A 194 3.23 -10.66 -7.69
C LEU A 194 1.85 -11.00 -8.24
N HIS A 195 0.89 -11.20 -7.35
CA HIS A 195 -0.50 -11.41 -7.69
C HIS A 195 -1.35 -10.37 -6.97
N TRP A 196 -2.19 -9.67 -7.71
CA TRP A 196 -3.14 -8.73 -7.12
C TRP A 196 -4.47 -8.73 -7.83
N GLU A 197 -5.52 -8.61 -7.07
CA GLU A 197 -6.90 -8.51 -7.50
C GLU A 197 -7.53 -7.25 -6.92
N GLY A 198 -8.44 -6.64 -7.68
CA GLY A 198 -9.18 -5.47 -7.26
C GLY A 198 -10.59 -5.79 -6.76
N VAL A 199 -11.38 -4.72 -6.59
CA VAL A 199 -12.76 -4.82 -6.07
C VAL A 199 -13.82 -4.46 -7.12
N GLN A 200 -13.42 -4.14 -8.37
CA GLN A 200 -14.33 -3.64 -9.40
C GLN A 200 -15.38 -4.67 -9.83
N ALA A 201 -15.03 -5.96 -9.73
CA ALA A 201 -15.92 -7.05 -10.11
C ALA A 201 -16.94 -7.43 -9.03
N LEU A 202 -16.84 -6.87 -7.81
CA LEU A 202 -17.79 -7.13 -6.72
C LEU A 202 -19.15 -6.50 -7.05
N THR A 203 -20.22 -7.27 -6.88
CA THR A 203 -21.60 -6.81 -7.09
C THR A 203 -22.32 -6.55 -5.78
N ALA A 204 -23.42 -5.80 -5.84
CA ALA A 204 -24.30 -5.61 -4.69
C ALA A 204 -24.93 -6.93 -4.20
N GLU A 205 -25.15 -7.88 -5.11
CA GLU A 205 -25.66 -9.23 -4.80
C GLU A 205 -24.62 -10.03 -4.02
N ASP A 206 -23.33 -9.98 -4.40
CA ASP A 206 -22.25 -10.63 -3.66
C ASP A 206 -22.18 -10.05 -2.22
N ALA A 207 -22.20 -8.71 -2.09
CA ALA A 207 -22.18 -8.03 -0.80
C ALA A 207 -23.40 -8.39 0.08
N ALA A 208 -24.58 -8.56 -0.53
CA ALA A 208 -25.79 -9.02 0.18
C ALA A 208 -25.68 -10.49 0.62
N CYS A 209 -25.07 -11.34 -0.20
CA CYS A 209 -24.78 -12.73 0.16
C CYS A 209 -23.84 -12.81 1.35
N PHE A 210 -22.73 -12.08 1.31
CA PHE A 210 -21.74 -12.06 2.41
C PHE A 210 -22.38 -11.61 3.73
N ARG A 211 -23.16 -10.53 3.73
CA ARG A 211 -23.88 -10.08 4.94
C ARG A 211 -24.80 -11.13 5.53
N ARG A 212 -25.57 -11.82 4.66
CA ARG A 212 -26.51 -12.86 5.11
C ARG A 212 -25.79 -14.01 5.80
N GLU A 213 -24.54 -14.29 5.37
CA GLU A 213 -23.72 -15.36 5.90
C GLU A 213 -22.75 -14.92 7.02
N GLY A 214 -22.80 -13.63 7.42
CA GLY A 214 -21.95 -13.10 8.49
C GLY A 214 -20.51 -12.81 8.06
N TRP A 215 -20.27 -12.66 6.75
CA TRP A 215 -18.96 -12.33 6.21
C TRP A 215 -18.79 -10.84 5.90
N VAL A 216 -17.58 -10.33 6.13
CA VAL A 216 -17.15 -8.98 5.77
C VAL A 216 -16.07 -9.08 4.71
N CYS A 217 -16.30 -8.45 3.54
CA CYS A 217 -15.30 -8.37 2.49
C CYS A 217 -14.32 -7.23 2.74
N ARG A 218 -13.02 -7.51 2.68
CA ARG A 218 -11.94 -6.52 2.73
C ARG A 218 -10.92 -6.79 1.64
N LEU A 219 -10.27 -5.75 1.11
CA LEU A 219 -9.10 -5.92 0.24
C LEU A 219 -7.86 -5.98 1.12
N LEU A 220 -7.25 -7.16 1.21
CA LEU A 220 -6.07 -7.37 2.04
C LEU A 220 -4.80 -7.53 1.22
N ALA A 221 -3.77 -6.82 1.64
CA ALA A 221 -2.39 -7.09 1.25
C ALA A 221 -1.80 -8.09 2.24
N ARG A 222 -1.14 -9.13 1.75
CA ARG A 222 -0.48 -10.16 2.56
C ARG A 222 0.92 -10.44 2.04
N GLY A 223 1.91 -10.38 2.91
CA GLY A 223 3.31 -10.68 2.61
C GLY A 223 3.98 -11.39 3.77
N GLY A 224 4.99 -12.19 3.46
CA GLY A 224 5.69 -12.96 4.49
C GLY A 224 6.65 -13.98 3.91
N ARG A 225 7.06 -14.93 4.76
CA ARG A 225 7.94 -16.03 4.38
C ARG A 225 7.18 -17.35 4.39
N ASN A 226 7.30 -18.09 3.31
CA ASN A 226 6.88 -19.50 3.24
C ASN A 226 7.78 -20.37 4.15
N ALA A 227 7.41 -21.62 4.34
CA ALA A 227 8.19 -22.60 5.13
C ALA A 227 9.60 -22.82 4.58
N ASP A 228 9.80 -22.69 3.28
CA ASP A 228 11.09 -22.78 2.59
C ASP A 228 11.88 -21.45 2.57
N HIS A 229 11.40 -20.44 3.32
CA HIS A 229 11.93 -19.10 3.38
C HIS A 229 11.78 -18.25 2.12
N SER A 230 11.13 -18.70 1.06
CA SER A 230 10.77 -17.86 -0.09
C SER A 230 9.78 -16.77 0.34
N LEU A 231 9.84 -15.62 -0.33
CA LEU A 231 8.95 -14.49 -0.06
C LEU A 231 7.60 -14.74 -0.75
N TYR A 232 6.48 -14.52 -0.05
CA TYR A 232 5.18 -14.38 -0.69
C TYR A 232 4.68 -12.93 -0.58
N ALA A 233 3.97 -12.46 -1.61
CA ALA A 233 3.36 -11.14 -1.61
C ALA A 233 2.17 -11.11 -2.59
N TYR A 234 0.96 -10.83 -2.08
CA TYR A 234 -0.24 -10.74 -2.88
C TYR A 234 -1.28 -9.81 -2.27
N VAL A 235 -2.24 -9.37 -3.09
CA VAL A 235 -3.37 -8.53 -2.70
C VAL A 235 -4.63 -9.12 -3.31
N GLU A 236 -5.65 -9.37 -2.50
CA GLU A 236 -6.92 -9.91 -2.98
C GLU A 236 -8.07 -9.56 -2.05
N PRO A 237 -9.32 -9.61 -2.53
CA PRO A 237 -10.50 -9.60 -1.68
C PRO A 237 -10.50 -10.81 -0.74
N VAL A 238 -10.84 -10.58 0.52
CA VAL A 238 -10.92 -11.63 1.56
C VAL A 238 -12.24 -11.49 2.31
N LEU A 239 -12.92 -12.60 2.52
CA LEU A 239 -14.10 -12.71 3.36
C LEU A 239 -13.67 -13.05 4.79
N LEU A 240 -13.96 -12.17 5.70
CA LEU A 240 -13.57 -12.27 7.11
C LEU A 240 -14.80 -12.41 8.00
N PRO A 241 -14.74 -13.16 9.11
CA PRO A 241 -15.76 -13.09 10.14
C PRO A 241 -15.80 -11.67 10.73
N GLU A 242 -16.97 -11.20 11.16
CA GLU A 242 -17.15 -9.85 11.74
C GLU A 242 -16.23 -9.57 12.94
N THR A 243 -15.75 -10.62 13.59
CA THR A 243 -14.83 -10.55 14.75
C THR A 243 -13.38 -10.32 14.38
N ALA A 244 -13.02 -10.40 13.10
CA ALA A 244 -11.64 -10.17 12.66
C ALA A 244 -11.19 -8.72 12.90
N PRO A 245 -9.96 -8.48 13.34
CA PRO A 245 -9.45 -7.13 13.61
C PRO A 245 -9.62 -6.17 12.45
N GLU A 246 -9.47 -6.64 11.22
CA GLU A 246 -9.59 -5.87 9.99
C GLU A 246 -11.00 -5.29 9.80
N CYS A 247 -12.01 -5.91 10.40
CA CYS A 247 -13.39 -5.43 10.35
C CYS A 247 -13.62 -4.17 11.20
N ALA A 248 -12.70 -3.84 12.11
CA ALA A 248 -12.72 -2.60 12.88
C ALA A 248 -12.33 -1.36 12.07
N ALA A 249 -11.63 -1.54 10.94
CA ALA A 249 -11.29 -0.43 10.05
C ALA A 249 -12.49 -0.02 9.20
N LEU A 250 -13.12 1.07 9.58
CA LEU A 250 -14.32 1.61 8.93
C LEU A 250 -13.96 2.72 7.94
N GLU A 251 -14.86 2.94 6.99
CA GLU A 251 -14.72 4.00 5.99
C GLU A 251 -13.36 3.96 5.27
N ASN A 252 -12.60 5.07 5.29
CA ASN A 252 -11.31 5.19 4.61
C ASN A 252 -10.10 4.87 5.49
N GLN A 253 -10.30 4.23 6.64
CA GLN A 253 -9.22 3.85 7.53
C GLN A 253 -8.37 2.73 6.92
N ASN A 254 -7.07 2.79 7.19
CA ASN A 254 -6.16 1.66 7.00
C ASN A 254 -5.98 0.92 8.33
N LEU A 255 -5.80 -0.38 8.22
CA LEU A 255 -5.35 -1.22 9.32
C LEU A 255 -4.19 -2.05 8.80
N VAL A 256 -3.05 -1.95 9.46
CA VAL A 256 -1.84 -2.71 9.13
C VAL A 256 -1.47 -3.61 10.30
N ARG A 257 -0.93 -4.78 9.99
CA ARG A 257 -0.49 -5.74 11.00
C ARG A 257 0.80 -6.42 10.60
N TYR A 258 1.50 -6.94 11.58
CA TYR A 258 2.56 -7.92 11.38
C TYR A 258 2.55 -8.96 12.49
N GLU A 259 3.04 -10.14 12.19
CA GLU A 259 3.23 -11.24 13.09
C GLU A 259 4.72 -11.46 13.32
N ALA A 260 5.13 -11.44 14.57
CA ALA A 260 6.52 -11.60 14.97
C ALA A 260 6.69 -12.70 16.01
N GLU A 261 7.89 -13.26 16.11
CA GLU A 261 8.17 -14.45 16.91
C GLU A 261 7.97 -14.19 18.42
N TYR A 262 8.42 -13.04 18.90
CA TYR A 262 8.34 -12.68 20.32
C TYR A 262 7.21 -11.72 20.63
N ALA A 263 6.99 -10.72 19.78
CA ALA A 263 5.95 -9.71 19.99
C ALA A 263 4.54 -10.23 19.67
N GLY A 264 4.42 -11.34 18.91
CA GLY A 264 3.13 -11.84 18.44
C GLY A 264 2.49 -10.93 17.41
N SER A 265 1.17 -10.80 17.46
CA SER A 265 0.40 -9.97 16.53
C SER A 265 0.39 -8.51 16.96
N VAL A 266 0.90 -7.63 16.11
CA VAL A 266 0.87 -6.18 16.29
C VAL A 266 -0.04 -5.55 15.24
N VAL A 267 -0.99 -4.73 15.67
CA VAL A 267 -1.98 -4.07 14.82
C VAL A 267 -1.92 -2.57 15.02
N LEU A 268 -1.89 -1.81 13.92
CA LEU A 268 -1.94 -0.36 13.89
C LEU A 268 -3.06 0.10 12.96
N MET A 269 -3.88 1.04 13.41
CA MET A 269 -5.02 1.54 12.64
C MET A 269 -5.04 3.07 12.63
N GLY A 270 -5.49 3.67 11.53
CA GLY A 270 -5.63 5.11 11.42
C GLY A 270 -5.87 5.60 10.00
N GLN A 271 -5.69 6.90 9.79
CA GLN A 271 -5.87 7.53 8.48
C GLN A 271 -4.74 7.16 7.53
N GLY A 272 -5.05 6.34 6.53
CA GLY A 272 -4.08 5.77 5.58
C GLY A 272 -3.69 6.68 4.43
N ALA A 273 -4.40 7.80 4.22
CA ALA A 273 -4.16 8.74 3.14
C ALA A 273 -4.65 10.15 3.50
N GLY A 274 -4.32 11.13 2.66
CA GLY A 274 -4.70 12.53 2.81
C GLY A 274 -3.52 13.46 3.04
N GLY A 275 -3.68 14.72 2.67
CA GLY A 275 -2.58 15.70 2.69
C GLY A 275 -1.96 15.89 4.08
N ARG A 276 -2.77 16.03 5.14
CA ARG A 276 -2.28 16.20 6.52
C ARG A 276 -1.71 14.92 7.14
N PRO A 277 -2.37 13.75 7.08
CA PRO A 277 -1.78 12.50 7.57
C PRO A 277 -0.44 12.16 6.93
N THR A 278 -0.34 12.30 5.60
CA THR A 278 0.92 12.08 4.88
C THR A 278 2.00 13.09 5.29
N ALA A 279 1.63 14.39 5.42
CA ALA A 279 2.55 15.42 5.90
C ALA A 279 3.05 15.12 7.32
N SER A 280 2.16 14.66 8.21
CA SER A 280 2.54 14.25 9.58
C SER A 280 3.57 13.11 9.57
N ALA A 281 3.42 12.14 8.66
CA ALA A 281 4.39 11.07 8.51
C ALA A 281 5.74 11.58 7.97
N MET A 282 5.75 12.52 7.02
CA MET A 282 6.99 13.15 6.55
C MET A 282 7.70 13.94 7.65
N LEU A 283 6.95 14.67 8.49
CA LEU A 283 7.53 15.36 9.64
C LEU A 283 8.13 14.39 10.67
N ARG A 284 7.46 13.26 10.88
CA ARG A 284 7.98 12.19 11.73
C ARG A 284 9.29 11.64 11.17
N ASP A 285 9.40 11.43 9.86
CA ASP A 285 10.66 11.01 9.23
C ASP A 285 11.75 12.07 9.42
N LEU A 286 11.46 13.38 9.24
CA LEU A 286 12.40 14.45 9.53
C LEU A 286 12.82 14.47 11.01
N SER A 287 11.89 14.28 11.94
CA SER A 287 12.19 14.17 13.38
C SER A 287 13.05 12.94 13.70
N ASN A 288 12.80 11.82 13.04
CA ASN A 288 13.61 10.60 13.17
C ASN A 288 15.06 10.84 12.68
N ILE A 289 15.26 11.67 11.64
CA ILE A 289 16.62 12.07 11.20
C ILE A 289 17.36 12.81 12.33
N LEU A 290 16.71 13.73 13.04
CA LEU A 290 17.28 14.42 14.19
C LEU A 290 17.67 13.44 15.33
N GLN A 291 16.93 12.33 15.45
CA GLN A 291 17.21 11.26 16.42
C GLN A 291 18.23 10.23 15.92
N GLY A 292 18.83 10.45 14.75
CA GLY A 292 19.88 9.59 14.22
C GLY A 292 19.42 8.52 13.23
N ALA A 293 18.11 8.44 12.89
CA ALA A 293 17.67 7.52 11.85
C ALA A 293 18.22 7.90 10.47
N ARG A 294 18.64 6.90 9.70
CA ARG A 294 19.25 7.13 8.37
C ARG A 294 18.58 6.34 7.27
N HIS A 295 18.16 5.11 7.51
CA HIS A 295 17.73 4.18 6.50
C HIS A 295 16.49 3.40 6.91
N MET A 296 15.64 3.07 5.93
CA MET A 296 14.49 2.20 6.14
C MET A 296 14.63 0.86 5.41
N LEU A 297 15.63 0.72 4.57
CA LEU A 297 15.99 -0.55 3.95
C LEU A 297 17.20 -1.17 4.67
N PRO A 298 17.24 -2.50 4.86
CA PRO A 298 18.47 -3.17 5.29
C PRO A 298 19.61 -2.92 4.29
N PRO A 299 20.88 -2.95 4.73
CA PRO A 299 22.05 -2.65 3.87
C PRO A 299 22.13 -3.48 2.59
N ALA A 300 21.63 -4.71 2.60
CA ALA A 300 21.67 -5.64 1.49
C ALA A 300 20.29 -5.81 0.82
N CYS A 301 19.46 -4.75 0.84
CA CYS A 301 18.15 -4.82 0.18
C CYS A 301 18.32 -5.06 -1.32
N ARG A 302 17.65 -6.10 -1.83
CA ARG A 302 17.75 -6.56 -3.22
C ARG A 302 16.37 -6.69 -3.87
N ALA A 303 16.35 -6.71 -5.21
CA ALA A 303 15.17 -7.16 -5.93
C ALA A 303 14.90 -8.63 -5.61
N GLY A 304 13.62 -8.97 -5.37
CA GLY A 304 13.17 -10.30 -5.04
C GLY A 304 12.04 -10.77 -5.97
N ARG A 305 11.75 -12.05 -5.88
CA ARG A 305 10.61 -12.69 -6.53
C ARG A 305 9.69 -13.26 -5.46
N ALA A 306 8.39 -13.02 -5.58
CA ALA A 306 7.40 -13.64 -4.71
C ALA A 306 7.04 -15.04 -5.23
N ASP A 307 6.84 -15.97 -4.31
CA ASP A 307 6.26 -17.28 -4.56
C ASP A 307 4.96 -17.44 -3.77
N ASN A 308 3.84 -17.30 -4.47
CA ASN A 308 2.50 -17.41 -3.90
C ASN A 308 1.91 -18.83 -4.07
N GLY A 309 2.70 -19.82 -4.52
CA GLY A 309 2.29 -21.21 -4.66
C GLY A 309 2.13 -21.94 -3.33
N GLY A 310 2.83 -21.48 -2.28
CA GLY A 310 2.72 -22.05 -0.94
C GLY A 310 1.56 -21.49 -0.10
N CYS A 311 0.91 -20.39 -0.53
CA CYS A 311 -0.23 -19.81 0.15
C CYS A 311 -1.53 -20.40 -0.41
N THR A 312 -2.31 -21.11 0.41
CA THR A 312 -3.53 -21.80 -0.03
C THR A 312 -4.75 -21.30 0.73
N HIS A 313 -5.86 -21.12 0.01
CA HIS A 313 -7.17 -20.73 0.56
C HIS A 313 -8.29 -21.48 -0.16
N SER A 314 -9.44 -21.69 0.49
CA SER A 314 -10.69 -21.84 -0.22
C SER A 314 -11.16 -20.47 -0.67
N TYR A 315 -11.81 -20.38 -1.82
CA TYR A 315 -12.26 -19.13 -2.40
C TYR A 315 -13.76 -19.15 -2.65
N TYR A 316 -14.46 -18.11 -2.21
CA TYR A 316 -15.72 -17.78 -2.82
C TYR A 316 -15.47 -17.35 -4.26
N VAL A 317 -16.23 -17.91 -5.19
CA VAL A 317 -16.17 -17.56 -6.61
C VAL A 317 -17.56 -17.27 -7.16
N ARG A 318 -17.66 -16.28 -8.06
CA ARG A 318 -18.82 -16.02 -8.88
C ARG A 318 -18.37 -16.00 -10.34
N LEU A 319 -19.00 -16.84 -11.17
CA LEU A 319 -18.64 -17.03 -12.57
C LEU A 319 -19.88 -17.46 -13.40
N PRO A 320 -19.86 -17.27 -14.73
CA PRO A 320 -20.89 -17.80 -15.61
C PRO A 320 -20.96 -19.32 -15.53
N GLN A 321 -22.15 -19.90 -15.67
CA GLN A 321 -22.36 -21.35 -15.67
C GLN A 321 -21.52 -22.07 -16.72
N ALA A 322 -21.25 -21.44 -17.86
CA ALA A 322 -20.40 -21.99 -18.91
C ALA A 322 -18.95 -22.24 -18.46
N ALA A 323 -18.47 -21.48 -17.46
CA ALA A 323 -17.11 -21.58 -16.91
C ALA A 323 -17.05 -22.40 -15.61
N ALA A 324 -18.18 -22.89 -15.11
CA ALA A 324 -18.25 -23.55 -13.79
C ALA A 324 -17.45 -24.88 -13.70
N GLN A 325 -17.13 -25.50 -14.82
CA GLN A 325 -16.32 -26.72 -14.87
C GLN A 325 -14.82 -26.46 -14.80
N GLU A 326 -14.39 -25.23 -14.94
CA GLU A 326 -12.96 -24.83 -14.98
C GLU A 326 -12.33 -24.69 -13.58
N ILE A 327 -13.17 -24.70 -12.53
CA ILE A 327 -12.73 -24.62 -11.13
C ILE A 327 -13.42 -25.73 -10.35
N VAL A 328 -12.66 -26.47 -9.55
CA VAL A 328 -13.23 -27.51 -8.69
C VAL A 328 -13.89 -26.84 -7.46
N LEU A 329 -15.19 -27.00 -7.32
CA LEU A 329 -16.00 -26.40 -6.28
C LEU A 329 -16.39 -27.45 -5.24
N GLU A 330 -16.30 -27.08 -3.96
CA GLU A 330 -16.86 -27.85 -2.84
C GLU A 330 -18.37 -27.70 -2.76
N SER A 331 -18.86 -26.48 -3.02
CA SER A 331 -20.27 -26.15 -3.08
C SER A 331 -20.56 -25.22 -4.25
N MET A 332 -21.73 -25.37 -4.87
CA MET A 332 -22.12 -24.54 -6.01
C MET A 332 -23.65 -24.38 -6.06
N GLU A 333 -24.08 -23.16 -6.24
CA GLU A 333 -25.46 -22.79 -6.58
C GLU A 333 -25.44 -22.00 -7.88
N CYS A 334 -26.33 -22.33 -8.82
CA CYS A 334 -26.48 -21.62 -10.08
C CYS A 334 -27.88 -21.03 -10.20
N ASP A 335 -27.96 -19.74 -10.48
CA ASP A 335 -29.21 -19.04 -10.79
C ASP A 335 -29.01 -18.15 -12.04
N ARG A 336 -29.97 -18.22 -12.97
CA ARG A 336 -29.99 -17.37 -14.21
C ARG A 336 -28.67 -17.33 -14.97
N GLY A 337 -27.95 -18.47 -15.03
CA GLY A 337 -26.70 -18.59 -15.78
C GLY A 337 -25.45 -18.08 -15.04
N VAL A 338 -25.59 -17.70 -13.79
CA VAL A 338 -24.47 -17.32 -12.89
C VAL A 338 -24.37 -18.35 -11.78
N CYS A 339 -23.17 -18.89 -11.58
CA CYS A 339 -22.86 -19.79 -10.49
C CYS A 339 -22.06 -19.08 -9.41
N ARG A 340 -22.38 -19.41 -8.15
CA ARG A 340 -21.67 -18.99 -6.94
C ARG A 340 -21.30 -20.24 -6.14
N GLY A 341 -20.12 -20.25 -5.58
CA GLY A 341 -19.70 -21.41 -4.80
C GLY A 341 -18.38 -21.17 -4.07
N VAL A 342 -17.95 -22.19 -3.34
CA VAL A 342 -16.68 -22.19 -2.63
C VAL A 342 -15.79 -23.28 -3.27
N THR A 343 -14.54 -22.93 -3.54
CA THR A 343 -13.56 -23.87 -4.12
C THR A 343 -13.02 -24.82 -3.06
N LEU A 344 -12.53 -25.98 -3.48
CA LEU A 344 -11.51 -26.68 -2.70
C LEU A 344 -10.28 -25.78 -2.54
N PRO A 345 -9.42 -26.02 -1.54
CA PRO A 345 -8.21 -25.22 -1.36
C PRO A 345 -7.36 -25.14 -2.63
N LEU A 346 -7.07 -23.92 -3.07
CA LEU A 346 -6.21 -23.59 -4.19
C LEU A 346 -5.10 -22.67 -3.71
N SER A 347 -3.93 -22.73 -4.33
CA SER A 347 -2.91 -21.72 -4.10
C SER A 347 -3.35 -20.37 -4.66
N VAL A 348 -2.84 -19.29 -4.06
CA VAL A 348 -3.06 -17.92 -4.56
C VAL A 348 -2.66 -17.81 -6.03
N ARG A 349 -1.54 -18.42 -6.41
CA ARG A 349 -1.09 -18.47 -7.81
C ARG A 349 -2.13 -19.10 -8.72
N GLU A 350 -2.59 -20.32 -8.39
CA GLU A 350 -3.57 -21.06 -9.20
C GLU A 350 -4.88 -20.30 -9.35
N MET A 351 -5.39 -19.70 -8.26
CA MET A 351 -6.62 -18.93 -8.30
C MET A 351 -6.49 -17.69 -9.21
N HIS A 352 -5.43 -16.91 -9.04
CA HIS A 352 -5.20 -15.72 -9.86
C HIS A 352 -4.97 -16.04 -11.34
N GLU A 353 -4.17 -17.07 -11.65
CA GLU A 353 -3.92 -17.52 -13.03
C GLU A 353 -5.21 -18.06 -13.69
N THR A 354 -6.02 -18.83 -12.95
CA THR A 354 -7.30 -19.33 -13.43
C THR A 354 -8.28 -18.20 -13.71
N ALA A 355 -8.40 -17.22 -12.78
CA ALA A 355 -9.27 -16.06 -12.99
C ALA A 355 -8.82 -15.21 -14.19
N ALA A 356 -7.49 -15.01 -14.36
CA ALA A 356 -6.94 -14.29 -15.49
C ALA A 356 -7.23 -14.98 -16.82
N ARG A 357 -7.05 -16.31 -16.89
CA ARG A 357 -7.37 -17.11 -18.07
C ARG A 357 -8.87 -17.01 -18.44
N LEU A 358 -9.75 -17.23 -17.48
CA LEU A 358 -11.20 -17.15 -17.70
C LEU A 358 -11.66 -15.76 -18.18
N ARG A 359 -11.07 -14.68 -17.65
CA ARG A 359 -11.34 -13.32 -18.11
C ARG A 359 -10.83 -13.08 -19.54
N ALA A 360 -9.69 -13.64 -19.91
CA ALA A 360 -9.16 -13.57 -21.27
C ALA A 360 -10.09 -14.31 -22.28
N GLU A 361 -10.80 -15.34 -21.83
CA GLU A 361 -11.85 -16.05 -22.57
C GLU A 361 -13.20 -15.30 -22.61
N GLY A 362 -13.27 -14.11 -21.97
CA GLY A 362 -14.48 -13.25 -21.97
C GLY A 362 -15.45 -13.56 -20.83
N HIS A 363 -15.08 -14.35 -19.83
CA HIS A 363 -15.92 -14.66 -18.69
C HIS A 363 -15.81 -13.62 -17.58
N ALA A 364 -16.95 -13.19 -17.03
CA ALA A 364 -16.98 -12.32 -15.85
C ALA A 364 -16.73 -13.16 -14.59
N VAL A 365 -15.57 -12.99 -13.97
CA VAL A 365 -15.17 -13.74 -12.77
C VAL A 365 -14.89 -12.78 -11.62
N PHE A 366 -15.47 -13.07 -10.46
CA PHE A 366 -15.11 -12.51 -9.16
C PHE A 366 -14.70 -13.63 -8.22
N PHE A 367 -13.68 -13.38 -7.39
CA PHE A 367 -13.30 -14.29 -6.33
C PHE A 367 -12.87 -13.52 -5.07
N ALA A 368 -12.99 -14.17 -3.92
CA ALA A 368 -12.50 -13.68 -2.64
C ALA A 368 -12.02 -14.86 -1.79
N ALA A 369 -10.85 -14.76 -1.18
CA ALA A 369 -10.35 -15.80 -0.28
C ALA A 369 -11.24 -15.90 0.96
N MET A 370 -11.46 -17.13 1.47
CA MET A 370 -12.08 -17.36 2.76
C MET A 370 -11.02 -17.19 3.86
N GLY A 371 -11.26 -16.25 4.79
CA GLY A 371 -10.33 -15.85 5.84
C GLY A 371 -10.53 -16.53 7.17
#